data_94fa621bdae645c51355f089fad8aa1c
#
_entry.id   94fa621bdae645c51355f089fad8aa1c
#
_cell.length_a   1.000
_cell.length_b   1.000
_cell.length_c   1.000
_cell.angle_alpha   90.00
_cell.angle_beta   90.00
_cell.angle_gamma   90.00
#
_symmetry.space_group_name_H-M   'P 1'
#
loop_
_entity.id
_entity.type
_entity.pdbx_description
1 polymer ?
#
loop_
_entity_poly.entity_id
_entity_poly.type
_entity_poly.pdbx_seq_one_letter_code
_entity_poly.pdbx_strand_id
1 'polypeptide(L)'
;MKRIGFIYGLLFCLVLSVAAQEKVVKLKIVETSDVHGNYYPYNFITRHEWKGSLARIYSFVQKEREQYKENLILLDNGDILQGQPTAYYYNYIDTVSPHLCSEMMNFMKYDAGNMGNHDVETGRAVFDRWIATCDFPVLGANIIDTSTGKPHLAPYKVLERDGVKIVVLGMITPAIPAWLSENLWKGLRFDDMEETARKWMRIIREKENPDLVIGLFHAGQEAFKMSGKYNENASLNVAKNVPGFDIVLMGHDHARECKKVMNVAGDSVLIIDPASNGIVLSNVDVTLKLKDGKVQSKDIKGELTETEAYGISEDFMKRFAPQYETVQKFVSKKIGTFTESISTHPAFFGPSAFIDLIHTLQLDITGADISFAAPLSFDAEIKKGDVLSLIHISEPT
;
A
#
# COMPACT_ATOMS: atom_id res chain seq x y z
N MET A 1 58.67 23.09 -69.94
CA MET A 1 57.92 23.98 -68.98
C MET A 1 56.65 23.30 -68.54
N LYS A 2 56.65 22.72 -67.31
CA LYS A 2 55.55 22.03 -66.72
C LYS A 2 54.79 22.99 -65.78
N ARG A 3 53.51 23.19 -66.00
CA ARG A 3 52.62 23.96 -65.11
C ARG A 3 52.10 23.02 -64.06
N ILE A 4 52.42 23.32 -62.80
CA ILE A 4 51.87 22.63 -61.62
C ILE A 4 50.62 23.45 -61.22
N GLY A 5 49.41 22.81 -61.33
CA GLY A 5 48.17 23.37 -60.82
C GLY A 5 47.98 23.06 -59.36
N PHE A 6 47.87 24.09 -58.51
CA PHE A 6 47.55 23.98 -57.08
C PHE A 6 46.02 23.87 -56.91
N ILE A 7 45.54 22.72 -56.43
CA ILE A 7 44.13 22.53 -56.08
C ILE A 7 43.99 22.85 -54.60
N TYR A 8 43.33 23.95 -54.27
CA TYR A 8 42.92 24.25 -52.88
C TYR A 8 41.62 23.49 -52.61
N GLY A 9 41.75 22.44 -51.81
CA GLY A 9 40.57 21.76 -51.27
C GLY A 9 39.97 22.56 -50.10
N LEU A 10 38.83 23.14 -50.30
CA LEU A 10 38.05 23.83 -49.25
C LEU A 10 37.40 22.75 -48.37
N LEU A 11 37.94 22.48 -47.19
CA LEU A 11 37.33 21.60 -46.18
C LEU A 11 36.20 22.38 -45.51
N PHE A 12 34.97 22.15 -45.93
CA PHE A 12 33.78 22.71 -45.30
C PHE A 12 33.45 21.87 -44.05
N CYS A 13 33.91 22.29 -42.87
CA CYS A 13 33.47 21.74 -41.59
C CYS A 13 32.01 22.09 -41.37
N LEU A 14 31.08 21.19 -41.68
CA LEU A 14 29.69 21.25 -41.25
C LEU A 14 29.70 21.08 -39.72
N VAL A 15 29.65 22.15 -38.98
CA VAL A 15 29.34 22.14 -37.56
C VAL A 15 27.83 21.92 -37.49
N LEU A 16 27.40 20.66 -37.39
CA LEU A 16 26.03 20.33 -36.99
C LEU A 16 25.83 20.84 -35.56
N SER A 17 25.26 22.02 -35.41
CA SER A 17 24.74 22.49 -34.15
C SER A 17 23.58 21.53 -33.81
N VAL A 18 23.87 20.53 -32.96
CA VAL A 18 22.82 19.75 -32.30
C VAL A 18 22.08 20.73 -31.42
N ALA A 19 20.95 21.20 -31.89
CA ALA A 19 20.06 22.00 -31.06
C ALA A 19 19.71 21.16 -29.83
N ALA A 20 19.93 21.72 -28.64
CA ALA A 20 19.60 21.07 -27.38
C ALA A 20 18.15 20.62 -27.42
N GLN A 21 17.89 19.33 -27.34
CA GLN A 21 16.54 18.78 -27.40
C GLN A 21 15.87 18.96 -26.04
N GLU A 22 14.93 19.92 -25.97
CA GLU A 22 14.06 20.08 -24.81
C GLU A 22 12.90 19.11 -24.91
N LYS A 23 12.61 18.37 -23.82
CA LYS A 23 11.49 17.44 -23.68
C LYS A 23 10.77 17.70 -22.37
N VAL A 24 9.44 17.65 -22.39
CA VAL A 24 8.60 17.68 -21.20
C VAL A 24 8.00 16.29 -21.03
N VAL A 25 8.28 15.65 -19.90
CA VAL A 25 7.68 14.37 -19.53
C VAL A 25 6.67 14.60 -18.40
N LYS A 26 5.48 14.07 -18.58
CA LYS A 26 4.41 14.09 -17.58
C LYS A 26 4.17 12.68 -17.08
N LEU A 27 4.19 12.51 -15.76
CA LEU A 27 3.89 11.25 -15.10
C LEU A 27 2.68 11.46 -14.19
N LYS A 28 1.88 10.40 -14.05
CA LYS A 28 0.82 10.26 -13.06
C LYS A 28 1.23 9.16 -12.10
N ILE A 29 1.30 9.46 -10.80
CA ILE A 29 1.55 8.48 -9.75
C ILE A 29 0.27 8.36 -8.95
N VAL A 30 -0.22 7.13 -8.81
CA VAL A 30 -1.41 6.79 -8.04
C VAL A 30 -1.00 5.81 -6.96
N GLU A 31 -1.34 6.12 -5.72
CA GLU A 31 -1.14 5.24 -4.59
C GLU A 31 -2.46 4.82 -3.99
N THR A 32 -2.56 3.53 -3.67
CA THR A 32 -3.52 2.98 -2.72
C THR A 32 -2.79 2.57 -1.45
N SER A 33 -3.41 2.73 -0.30
CA SER A 33 -2.91 2.27 0.99
C SER A 33 -4.07 1.84 1.87
N ASP A 34 -3.81 0.90 2.77
CA ASP A 34 -4.77 0.52 3.82
C ASP A 34 -6.17 0.20 3.24
N VAL A 35 -6.19 -0.55 2.14
CA VAL A 35 -7.46 -0.93 1.47
C VAL A 35 -8.29 -1.87 2.33
N HIS A 36 -7.67 -2.62 3.24
CA HIS A 36 -8.32 -3.49 4.24
C HIS A 36 -9.41 -4.39 3.64
N GLY A 37 -9.07 -5.09 2.54
CA GLY A 37 -9.98 -6.03 1.91
C GLY A 37 -11.21 -5.42 1.22
N ASN A 38 -11.32 -4.09 1.14
CA ASN A 38 -12.38 -3.40 0.42
C ASN A 38 -12.16 -3.48 -1.10
N TYR A 39 -12.19 -4.70 -1.65
CA TYR A 39 -11.99 -4.95 -3.08
C TYR A 39 -13.25 -4.60 -3.88
N TYR A 40 -14.43 -4.89 -3.32
CA TYR A 40 -15.72 -4.63 -3.92
C TYR A 40 -16.40 -3.39 -3.34
N PRO A 41 -17.28 -2.72 -4.10
CA PRO A 41 -18.02 -1.55 -3.60
C PRO A 41 -19.19 -1.97 -2.70
N TYR A 42 -18.95 -2.91 -1.82
CA TYR A 42 -19.92 -3.50 -0.91
C TYR A 42 -19.23 -3.94 0.38
N ASN A 43 -19.70 -3.45 1.51
CA ASN A 43 -19.25 -3.90 2.82
C ASN A 43 -20.05 -5.14 3.22
N PHE A 44 -19.39 -6.29 3.24
CA PHE A 44 -20.02 -7.57 3.56
C PHE A 44 -20.43 -7.68 5.04
N ILE A 45 -19.84 -6.88 5.92
CA ILE A 45 -20.15 -6.85 7.36
C ILE A 45 -21.45 -6.09 7.59
N THR A 46 -21.54 -4.85 7.12
CA THR A 46 -22.72 -3.99 7.29
C THR A 46 -23.82 -4.24 6.24
N ARG A 47 -23.49 -4.96 5.14
CA ARG A 47 -24.38 -5.32 4.03
C ARG A 47 -24.94 -4.14 3.27
N HIS A 48 -24.13 -3.11 3.12
CA HIS A 48 -24.47 -1.91 2.37
C HIS A 48 -23.45 -1.63 1.29
N GLU A 49 -23.85 -0.88 0.28
CA GLU A 49 -22.91 -0.32 -0.67
C GLU A 49 -21.85 0.49 0.07
N TRP A 50 -20.60 0.37 -0.39
CA TRP A 50 -19.46 1.05 0.21
C TRP A 50 -18.85 2.06 -0.77
N LYS A 51 -18.50 3.24 -0.26
CA LYS A 51 -18.00 4.34 -1.08
C LYS A 51 -16.55 4.18 -1.54
N GLY A 52 -15.77 3.29 -0.89
CA GLY A 52 -14.39 2.97 -1.26
C GLY A 52 -14.27 1.55 -1.80
N SER A 53 -13.40 1.29 -2.76
CA SER A 53 -13.04 -0.07 -3.19
C SER A 53 -12.00 -0.08 -4.30
N LEU A 54 -11.32 -1.23 -4.52
CA LEU A 54 -10.49 -1.42 -5.71
C LEU A 54 -11.28 -1.24 -7.02
N ALA A 55 -12.57 -1.64 -7.04
CA ALA A 55 -13.42 -1.46 -8.22
C ALA A 55 -13.64 0.03 -8.57
N ARG A 56 -13.75 0.91 -7.59
CA ARG A 56 -13.87 2.37 -7.80
C ARG A 56 -12.51 3.00 -8.15
N ILE A 57 -11.46 2.58 -7.46
CA ILE A 57 -10.08 2.98 -7.76
C ILE A 57 -9.74 2.64 -9.21
N TYR A 58 -10.14 1.46 -9.69
CA TYR A 58 -9.88 1.05 -11.06
C TYR A 58 -10.58 1.93 -12.09
N SER A 59 -11.80 2.43 -11.81
CA SER A 59 -12.46 3.42 -12.68
C SER A 59 -11.62 4.70 -12.85
N PHE A 60 -11.05 5.21 -11.75
CA PHE A 60 -10.11 6.33 -11.80
C PHE A 60 -8.87 5.99 -12.63
N VAL A 61 -8.24 4.85 -12.34
CA VAL A 61 -7.03 4.41 -13.02
C VAL A 61 -7.26 4.22 -14.52
N GLN A 62 -8.39 3.63 -14.95
CA GLN A 62 -8.74 3.48 -16.36
C GLN A 62 -8.81 4.85 -17.04
N LYS A 63 -9.52 5.82 -16.44
CA LYS A 63 -9.66 7.18 -16.96
C LYS A 63 -8.30 7.89 -17.11
N GLU A 64 -7.45 7.81 -16.08
CA GLU A 64 -6.13 8.44 -16.12
C GLU A 64 -5.20 7.75 -17.14
N ARG A 65 -5.32 6.44 -17.33
CA ARG A 65 -4.56 5.69 -18.36
C ARG A 65 -4.90 6.11 -19.78
N GLU A 66 -6.09 6.62 -20.06
CA GLU A 66 -6.41 7.19 -21.38
C GLU A 66 -5.47 8.35 -21.74
N GLN A 67 -5.13 9.17 -20.78
CA GLN A 67 -4.26 10.34 -20.93
C GLN A 67 -2.77 10.00 -20.78
N TYR A 68 -2.41 9.32 -19.69
CA TYR A 68 -1.01 9.09 -19.30
C TYR A 68 -0.42 7.82 -19.88
N LYS A 69 -1.26 6.86 -20.30
CA LYS A 69 -0.83 5.56 -20.85
C LYS A 69 0.20 4.87 -19.92
N GLU A 70 1.37 4.52 -20.45
CA GLU A 70 2.47 3.91 -19.69
C GLU A 70 3.15 4.84 -18.69
N ASN A 71 2.86 6.15 -18.77
CA ASN A 71 3.35 7.15 -17.82
C ASN A 71 2.51 7.22 -16.54
N LEU A 72 1.43 6.42 -16.41
CA LEU A 72 0.77 6.19 -15.15
C LEU A 72 1.52 5.09 -14.39
N ILE A 73 1.88 5.38 -13.14
CA ILE A 73 2.52 4.47 -12.19
C ILE A 73 1.50 4.22 -11.08
N LEU A 74 1.13 2.95 -10.88
CA LEU A 74 0.17 2.52 -9.87
C LEU A 74 0.89 1.72 -8.78
N LEU A 75 0.82 2.19 -7.54
CA LEU A 75 1.50 1.63 -6.38
C LEU A 75 0.50 1.30 -5.27
N ASP A 76 0.77 0.23 -4.52
CA ASP A 76 0.04 -0.11 -3.30
C ASP A 76 0.98 -0.08 -2.10
N ASN A 77 0.57 0.56 -1.02
CA ASN A 77 1.41 0.76 0.16
C ASN A 77 1.15 -0.23 1.29
N GLY A 78 0.43 -1.33 1.03
CA GLY A 78 0.19 -2.38 2.01
C GLY A 78 -1.10 -2.23 2.81
N ASP A 79 -1.28 -3.12 3.79
CA ASP A 79 -2.51 -3.35 4.55
C ASP A 79 -3.71 -3.61 3.64
N ILE A 80 -3.49 -4.52 2.71
CA ILE A 80 -4.50 -4.92 1.73
C ILE A 80 -5.14 -6.28 2.05
N LEU A 81 -4.45 -7.15 2.81
CA LEU A 81 -4.86 -8.54 3.05
C LEU A 81 -5.76 -8.74 4.27
N GLN A 82 -6.11 -7.72 5.01
CA GLN A 82 -6.93 -7.82 6.24
C GLN A 82 -8.11 -6.86 6.18
N GLY A 83 -9.22 -7.17 6.85
CA GLY A 83 -10.39 -6.30 7.02
C GLY A 83 -11.68 -6.99 6.56
N GLN A 84 -12.09 -6.84 5.33
CA GLN A 84 -13.34 -7.40 4.83
C GLN A 84 -13.33 -8.94 4.75
N PRO A 85 -14.49 -9.59 4.86
CA PRO A 85 -14.63 -11.04 4.71
C PRO A 85 -14.05 -11.62 3.43
N THR A 86 -13.93 -10.81 2.38
CA THR A 86 -13.30 -11.20 1.12
C THR A 86 -11.83 -11.56 1.34
N ALA A 87 -11.07 -10.71 2.05
CA ALA A 87 -9.68 -10.99 2.37
C ALA A 87 -9.57 -12.26 3.23
N TYR A 88 -10.36 -12.36 4.29
CA TYR A 88 -10.39 -13.54 5.15
C TYR A 88 -10.66 -14.84 4.39
N TYR A 89 -11.63 -14.84 3.48
CA TYR A 89 -11.98 -16.03 2.70
C TYR A 89 -10.79 -16.55 1.89
N TYR A 90 -10.10 -15.66 1.17
CA TYR A 90 -8.97 -16.03 0.33
C TYR A 90 -7.64 -16.17 1.11
N ASN A 91 -7.58 -15.66 2.33
CA ASN A 91 -6.47 -15.95 3.23
C ASN A 91 -6.53 -17.38 3.78
N TYR A 92 -7.72 -17.79 4.30
CA TYR A 92 -7.82 -18.93 5.21
C TYR A 92 -8.79 -20.03 4.79
N ILE A 93 -9.75 -19.74 3.90
CA ILE A 93 -10.75 -20.73 3.46
C ILE A 93 -10.37 -21.30 2.10
N ASP A 94 -10.21 -20.48 1.08
CA ASP A 94 -9.66 -20.89 -0.21
C ASP A 94 -8.16 -20.67 -0.25
N THR A 95 -7.41 -21.66 0.20
CA THR A 95 -5.94 -21.61 0.26
C THR A 95 -5.26 -22.27 -0.96
N VAL A 96 -6.05 -22.76 -1.93
CA VAL A 96 -5.56 -23.52 -3.09
C VAL A 96 -5.53 -22.67 -4.35
N SER A 97 -6.56 -21.84 -4.56
CA SER A 97 -6.62 -20.92 -5.70
C SER A 97 -5.51 -19.86 -5.63
N PRO A 98 -5.09 -19.24 -6.76
CA PRO A 98 -4.30 -18.03 -6.72
C PRO A 98 -4.96 -17.00 -5.78
N HIS A 99 -4.15 -16.25 -5.07
CA HIS A 99 -4.70 -15.31 -4.08
C HIS A 99 -5.51 -14.21 -4.78
N LEU A 100 -6.81 -14.06 -4.45
CA LEU A 100 -7.70 -13.12 -5.15
C LEU A 100 -7.15 -11.69 -5.19
N CYS A 101 -6.53 -11.24 -4.10
CA CYS A 101 -5.93 -9.91 -4.05
C CYS A 101 -4.88 -9.73 -5.15
N SER A 102 -3.94 -10.69 -5.31
CA SER A 102 -2.94 -10.60 -6.38
C SER A 102 -3.56 -10.67 -7.78
N GLU A 103 -4.61 -11.49 -8.01
CA GLU A 103 -5.31 -11.51 -9.29
C GLU A 103 -5.95 -10.15 -9.61
N MET A 104 -6.54 -9.47 -8.62
CA MET A 104 -7.10 -8.12 -8.78
C MET A 104 -6.03 -7.07 -9.05
N MET A 105 -4.95 -7.10 -8.28
CA MET A 105 -3.84 -6.16 -8.47
C MET A 105 -3.14 -6.36 -9.81
N ASN A 106 -2.93 -7.61 -10.26
CA ASN A 106 -2.39 -7.94 -11.58
C ASN A 106 -3.32 -7.44 -12.71
N PHE A 107 -4.64 -7.65 -12.57
CA PHE A 107 -5.62 -7.12 -13.52
C PHE A 107 -5.58 -5.59 -13.59
N MET A 108 -5.43 -4.92 -12.47
CA MET A 108 -5.30 -3.47 -12.39
C MET A 108 -3.93 -2.97 -12.87
N LYS A 109 -2.95 -3.87 -13.08
CA LYS A 109 -1.57 -3.59 -13.50
C LYS A 109 -0.84 -2.65 -12.53
N TYR A 110 -0.71 -3.08 -11.28
CA TYR A 110 0.17 -2.43 -10.33
C TYR A 110 1.63 -2.55 -10.75
N ASP A 111 2.42 -1.50 -10.58
CA ASP A 111 3.86 -1.46 -10.89
C ASP A 111 4.72 -1.99 -9.75
N ALA A 112 4.28 -1.77 -8.50
CA ALA A 112 4.84 -2.33 -7.29
C ALA A 112 3.82 -2.30 -6.15
N GLY A 113 3.99 -3.22 -5.19
CA GLY A 113 3.34 -3.20 -3.88
C GLY A 113 4.34 -3.01 -2.77
N ASN A 114 3.87 -2.73 -1.57
CA ASN A 114 4.64 -2.71 -0.34
C ASN A 114 3.99 -3.65 0.69
N MET A 115 4.74 -4.08 1.70
CA MET A 115 4.20 -4.86 2.80
C MET A 115 3.64 -3.95 3.88
N GLY A 116 2.41 -4.19 4.36
CA GLY A 116 1.83 -3.56 5.53
C GLY A 116 1.86 -4.47 6.77
N ASN A 117 1.60 -3.92 7.96
CA ASN A 117 1.62 -4.71 9.20
C ASN A 117 0.49 -5.73 9.26
N HIS A 118 -0.69 -5.40 8.73
CA HIS A 118 -1.80 -6.35 8.65
C HIS A 118 -1.61 -7.40 7.54
N ASP A 119 -0.74 -7.15 6.55
CA ASP A 119 -0.32 -8.19 5.62
C ASP A 119 0.58 -9.21 6.35
N VAL A 120 1.53 -8.73 7.19
CA VAL A 120 2.37 -9.59 8.04
C VAL A 120 1.52 -10.37 9.06
N GLU A 121 0.47 -9.77 9.61
CA GLU A 121 -0.46 -10.39 10.57
C GLU A 121 -1.12 -11.66 10.01
N THR A 122 -1.32 -11.74 8.71
CA THR A 122 -1.90 -12.95 8.08
C THR A 122 -1.02 -14.20 8.22
N GLY A 123 0.27 -14.01 8.52
CA GLY A 123 1.26 -15.07 8.66
C GLY A 123 1.90 -15.50 7.34
N ARG A 124 3.08 -16.16 7.46
CA ARG A 124 3.92 -16.55 6.32
C ARG A 124 3.18 -17.34 5.24
N ALA A 125 2.31 -18.26 5.62
CA ALA A 125 1.59 -19.10 4.65
C ALA A 125 0.68 -18.28 3.72
N VAL A 126 0.14 -17.17 4.19
CA VAL A 126 -0.76 -16.32 3.44
C VAL A 126 0.03 -15.29 2.61
N PHE A 127 0.86 -14.48 3.25
CA PHE A 127 1.52 -13.42 2.53
C PHE A 127 2.59 -13.93 1.54
N ASP A 128 3.29 -15.04 1.83
CA ASP A 128 4.21 -15.65 0.86
C ASP A 128 3.46 -16.15 -0.39
N ARG A 129 2.25 -16.71 -0.22
CA ARG A 129 1.39 -17.12 -1.35
C ARG A 129 0.90 -15.92 -2.17
N TRP A 130 0.49 -14.85 -1.51
CA TRP A 130 0.09 -13.61 -2.16
C TRP A 130 1.23 -13.03 -2.99
N ILE A 131 2.42 -12.86 -2.38
CA ILE A 131 3.61 -12.35 -3.06
C ILE A 131 3.98 -13.21 -4.27
N ALA A 132 3.96 -14.54 -4.12
CA ALA A 132 4.33 -15.48 -5.19
C ALA A 132 3.40 -15.41 -6.42
N THR A 133 2.21 -14.84 -6.28
CA THR A 133 1.22 -14.73 -7.38
C THR A 133 1.05 -13.30 -7.91
N CYS A 134 1.81 -12.33 -7.39
CA CYS A 134 1.89 -10.98 -7.93
C CYS A 134 2.80 -10.91 -9.16
N ASP A 135 2.33 -10.26 -10.25
CA ASP A 135 3.13 -10.00 -11.47
C ASP A 135 4.11 -8.83 -11.30
N PHE A 136 4.10 -8.19 -10.15
CA PHE A 136 4.94 -7.06 -9.76
C PHE A 136 5.64 -7.36 -8.42
N PRO A 137 6.75 -6.67 -8.09
CA PRO A 137 7.42 -6.90 -6.81
C PRO A 137 6.64 -6.28 -5.65
N VAL A 138 6.52 -7.03 -4.55
CA VAL A 138 6.20 -6.49 -3.23
C VAL A 138 7.50 -6.08 -2.56
N LEU A 139 7.58 -4.84 -2.11
CA LEU A 139 8.78 -4.21 -1.59
C LEU A 139 8.88 -4.32 -0.06
N GLY A 140 10.11 -4.22 0.48
CA GLY A 140 10.33 -4.27 1.91
C GLY A 140 11.83 -4.18 2.27
N ALA A 141 12.42 -3.00 2.10
CA ALA A 141 13.87 -2.80 2.26
C ALA A 141 14.38 -3.05 3.68
N ASN A 142 13.53 -2.85 4.69
CA ASN A 142 13.84 -3.03 6.11
C ASN A 142 13.28 -4.35 6.70
N ILE A 143 12.69 -5.21 5.87
CA ILE A 143 12.30 -6.57 6.26
C ILE A 143 13.48 -7.50 5.98
N ILE A 144 14.16 -7.95 7.01
CA ILE A 144 15.42 -8.68 6.90
C ILE A 144 15.21 -10.16 7.20
N ASP A 145 15.63 -11.03 6.30
CA ASP A 145 15.76 -12.46 6.57
C ASP A 145 16.91 -12.69 7.55
N THR A 146 16.59 -13.25 8.73
CA THR A 146 17.56 -13.42 9.82
C THR A 146 18.62 -14.46 9.52
N SER A 147 18.38 -15.38 8.59
CA SER A 147 19.33 -16.43 8.20
C SER A 147 20.42 -15.91 7.25
N THR A 148 20.06 -14.92 6.41
CA THR A 148 20.95 -14.37 5.39
C THR A 148 21.49 -12.98 5.72
N GLY A 149 20.81 -12.24 6.62
CA GLY A 149 21.06 -10.85 6.92
C GLY A 149 20.76 -9.88 5.75
N LYS A 150 20.05 -10.35 4.73
CA LYS A 150 19.66 -9.57 3.53
C LYS A 150 18.17 -9.23 3.59
N PRO A 151 17.71 -8.23 2.83
CA PRO A 151 16.28 -7.99 2.66
C PRO A 151 15.57 -9.25 2.19
N HIS A 152 14.44 -9.57 2.84
CA HIS A 152 13.58 -10.70 2.49
C HIS A 152 12.82 -10.44 1.19
N LEU A 153 12.41 -9.20 0.98
CA LEU A 153 11.73 -8.73 -0.22
C LEU A 153 12.66 -7.84 -1.05
N ALA A 154 12.26 -7.53 -2.29
CA ALA A 154 12.98 -6.54 -3.08
C ALA A 154 13.00 -5.19 -2.34
N PRO A 155 14.17 -4.57 -2.16
CA PRO A 155 14.24 -3.31 -1.43
C PRO A 155 13.65 -2.13 -2.21
N TYR A 156 13.79 -2.15 -3.53
CA TYR A 156 13.29 -1.10 -4.42
C TYR A 156 12.96 -1.66 -5.81
N LYS A 157 12.16 -0.90 -6.55
CA LYS A 157 11.85 -1.13 -7.96
C LYS A 157 12.40 0.03 -8.79
N VAL A 158 13.03 -0.28 -9.93
CA VAL A 158 13.38 0.69 -10.96
C VAL A 158 12.32 0.65 -12.05
N LEU A 159 11.81 1.81 -12.43
CA LEU A 159 10.88 2.03 -13.53
C LEU A 159 11.50 3.01 -14.53
N GLU A 160 11.23 2.79 -15.81
CA GLU A 160 11.59 3.74 -16.87
C GLU A 160 10.31 4.19 -17.58
N ARG A 161 10.11 5.50 -17.68
CA ARG A 161 8.96 6.12 -18.34
C ARG A 161 9.43 7.30 -19.18
N ASP A 162 9.24 7.22 -20.50
CA ASP A 162 9.63 8.30 -21.45
C ASP A 162 11.10 8.75 -21.33
N GLY A 163 12.02 7.86 -20.93
CA GLY A 163 13.42 8.15 -20.73
C GLY A 163 13.74 8.79 -19.36
N VAL A 164 12.78 8.78 -18.43
CA VAL A 164 12.97 9.15 -17.03
C VAL A 164 13.16 7.88 -16.21
N LYS A 165 14.23 7.80 -15.43
CA LYS A 165 14.49 6.72 -14.48
C LYS A 165 13.91 7.05 -13.12
N ILE A 166 13.01 6.20 -12.64
CA ILE A 166 12.27 6.36 -11.40
C ILE A 166 12.64 5.20 -10.48
N VAL A 167 12.92 5.49 -9.22
CA VAL A 167 13.13 4.46 -8.20
C VAL A 167 12.06 4.58 -7.13
N VAL A 168 11.43 3.44 -6.79
CA VAL A 168 10.48 3.30 -5.69
C VAL A 168 11.15 2.46 -4.60
N LEU A 169 11.44 3.03 -3.43
CA LEU A 169 11.98 2.35 -2.25
C LEU A 169 10.84 2.01 -1.31
N GLY A 170 10.63 0.71 -1.00
CA GLY A 170 9.57 0.26 -0.10
C GLY A 170 10.08 -0.01 1.32
N MET A 171 9.35 0.43 2.34
CA MET A 171 9.61 0.12 3.74
C MET A 171 8.31 -0.02 4.54
N ILE A 172 8.40 -0.72 5.67
CA ILE A 172 7.30 -0.94 6.62
C ILE A 172 7.71 -0.39 7.99
N THR A 173 6.71 -0.06 8.82
CA THR A 173 6.93 0.24 10.24
C THR A 173 7.77 -0.85 10.92
N PRO A 174 8.79 -0.50 11.71
CA PRO A 174 9.59 -1.49 12.43
C PRO A 174 8.90 -2.05 13.67
N ALA A 175 7.70 -1.57 14.01
CA ALA A 175 7.03 -1.88 15.26
C ALA A 175 6.30 -3.24 15.26
N ILE A 176 6.35 -4.00 14.19
CA ILE A 176 5.75 -5.33 14.05
C ILE A 176 5.95 -6.22 15.30
N PRO A 177 7.18 -6.35 15.90
CA PRO A 177 7.40 -7.20 17.06
C PRO A 177 6.75 -6.68 18.36
N ALA A 178 6.27 -5.45 18.38
CA ALA A 178 5.55 -4.91 19.54
C ALA A 178 4.08 -5.35 19.58
N TRP A 179 3.51 -5.74 18.43
CA TRP A 179 2.09 -6.04 18.29
C TRP A 179 1.81 -7.49 17.93
N LEU A 180 2.64 -8.08 17.07
CA LEU A 180 2.37 -9.38 16.47
C LEU A 180 3.20 -10.48 17.10
N SER A 181 2.58 -11.64 17.29
CA SER A 181 3.25 -12.84 17.77
C SER A 181 4.34 -13.30 16.80
N GLU A 182 5.51 -13.69 17.33
CA GLU A 182 6.70 -14.06 16.55
C GLU A 182 6.45 -15.17 15.52
N ASN A 183 5.50 -16.08 15.79
CA ASN A 183 5.16 -17.15 14.86
C ASN A 183 4.62 -16.64 13.50
N LEU A 184 4.03 -15.44 13.43
CA LEU A 184 3.49 -14.85 12.21
C LEU A 184 4.60 -14.32 11.28
N TRP A 185 5.71 -13.88 11.85
CA TRP A 185 6.87 -13.31 11.12
C TRP A 185 8.18 -14.06 11.38
N LYS A 186 8.10 -15.33 11.78
CA LYS A 186 9.26 -16.17 12.10
C LYS A 186 10.32 -16.11 11.00
N GLY A 187 11.57 -15.88 11.42
CA GLY A 187 12.72 -15.77 10.51
C GLY A 187 12.91 -14.38 9.89
N LEU A 188 12.10 -13.40 10.28
CA LEU A 188 12.22 -12.02 9.84
C LEU A 188 12.69 -11.12 10.99
N ARG A 189 13.22 -9.96 10.63
CA ARG A 189 13.53 -8.84 11.51
C ARG A 189 13.16 -7.54 10.80
N PHE A 190 12.69 -6.55 11.55
CA PHE A 190 12.29 -5.27 11.03
C PHE A 190 13.27 -4.19 11.52
N ASP A 191 14.09 -3.69 10.59
CA ASP A 191 15.13 -2.71 10.89
C ASP A 191 14.57 -1.28 10.91
N ASP A 192 15.27 -0.38 11.58
CA ASP A 192 14.92 1.05 11.64
C ASP A 192 14.80 1.66 10.24
N MET A 193 13.75 2.47 10.03
CA MET A 193 13.45 3.03 8.72
C MET A 193 14.44 4.12 8.31
N GLU A 194 14.88 4.99 9.23
CA GLU A 194 15.78 6.09 8.88
C GLU A 194 17.19 5.56 8.54
N GLU A 195 17.70 4.62 9.32
CA GLU A 195 18.99 3.95 9.05
C GLU A 195 18.95 3.17 7.73
N THR A 196 17.85 2.44 7.50
CA THR A 196 17.63 1.68 6.26
C THR A 196 17.54 2.61 5.06
N ALA A 197 16.79 3.69 5.15
CA ALA A 197 16.66 4.69 4.09
C ALA A 197 18.03 5.31 3.74
N ARG A 198 18.85 5.73 4.73
CA ARG A 198 20.19 6.26 4.49
C ARG A 198 21.08 5.26 3.75
N LYS A 199 21.04 3.99 4.14
CA LYS A 199 21.79 2.92 3.48
C LYS A 199 21.37 2.74 2.03
N TRP A 200 20.04 2.60 1.77
CA TRP A 200 19.56 2.33 0.42
C TRP A 200 19.64 3.54 -0.49
N MET A 201 19.43 4.76 0.01
CA MET A 201 19.59 5.97 -0.80
C MET A 201 21.02 6.14 -1.33
N ARG A 202 22.04 5.78 -0.53
CA ARG A 202 23.43 5.75 -1.03
C ARG A 202 23.58 4.73 -2.16
N ILE A 203 23.11 3.50 -1.97
CA ILE A 203 23.20 2.43 -2.98
C ILE A 203 22.44 2.81 -4.27
N ILE A 204 21.22 3.35 -4.13
CA ILE A 204 20.39 3.78 -5.25
C ILE A 204 21.08 4.89 -6.05
N ARG A 205 21.65 5.88 -5.39
CA ARG A 205 22.38 6.96 -6.07
C ARG A 205 23.60 6.45 -6.82
N GLU A 206 24.38 5.55 -6.21
CA GLU A 206 25.60 5.00 -6.81
C GLU A 206 25.30 4.07 -7.99
N LYS A 207 24.27 3.23 -7.88
CA LYS A 207 23.98 2.21 -8.90
C LYS A 207 23.02 2.67 -9.98
N GLU A 208 21.95 3.38 -9.59
CA GLU A 208 20.83 3.68 -10.48
C GLU A 208 20.91 5.10 -11.02
N ASN A 209 21.42 6.07 -10.24
CA ASN A 209 21.43 7.49 -10.57
C ASN A 209 20.05 7.97 -11.09
N PRO A 210 18.96 7.83 -10.29
CA PRO A 210 17.60 8.08 -10.74
C PRO A 210 17.30 9.56 -10.94
N ASP A 211 16.35 9.84 -11.84
CA ASP A 211 15.77 11.16 -12.07
C ASP A 211 14.70 11.52 -11.05
N LEU A 212 13.96 10.52 -10.54
CA LEU A 212 12.91 10.67 -9.55
C LEU A 212 13.00 9.55 -8.51
N VAL A 213 12.87 9.89 -7.22
CA VAL A 213 12.88 8.91 -6.13
C VAL A 213 11.60 9.03 -5.31
N ILE A 214 10.91 7.90 -5.17
CA ILE A 214 9.68 7.74 -4.42
C ILE A 214 9.95 6.83 -3.23
N GLY A 215 9.64 7.29 -2.01
CA GLY A 215 9.48 6.43 -0.85
C GLY A 215 8.05 5.89 -0.83
N LEU A 216 7.89 4.58 -0.70
CA LEU A 216 6.62 3.90 -0.51
C LEU A 216 6.66 3.27 0.88
N PHE A 217 6.13 3.98 1.89
CA PHE A 217 6.38 3.68 3.29
C PHE A 217 5.09 3.38 4.03
N HIS A 218 4.92 2.11 4.41
CA HIS A 218 3.81 1.73 5.29
C HIS A 218 4.15 2.05 6.74
N ALA A 219 4.12 3.34 7.05
CA ALA A 219 4.32 3.95 8.36
C ALA A 219 3.75 5.37 8.33
N GLY A 220 3.18 5.82 9.43
CA GLY A 220 2.54 7.12 9.52
C GLY A 220 3.50 8.30 9.67
N GLN A 221 2.92 9.47 9.89
CA GLN A 221 3.64 10.73 9.98
C GLN A 221 3.88 11.25 11.41
N GLU A 222 3.18 10.72 12.42
CA GLU A 222 3.31 11.20 13.80
C GLU A 222 4.71 10.92 14.34
N ALA A 223 5.57 11.94 14.29
CA ALA A 223 6.94 11.84 14.75
C ALA A 223 6.99 11.41 16.22
N PHE A 224 7.87 10.44 16.52
CA PHE A 224 8.11 9.93 17.88
C PHE A 224 6.98 9.10 18.50
N LYS A 225 6.05 8.58 17.73
CA LYS A 225 5.15 7.54 18.23
C LYS A 225 5.95 6.25 18.45
N MET A 226 6.22 5.98 19.75
CA MET A 226 7.00 4.80 20.13
C MET A 226 6.08 3.63 20.48
N SER A 227 6.26 2.51 19.80
CA SER A 227 5.69 1.21 20.18
C SER A 227 6.81 0.33 20.74
N GLY A 228 6.88 0.21 22.06
CA GLY A 228 8.03 -0.36 22.74
C GLY A 228 9.30 0.45 22.49
N LYS A 229 10.32 -0.17 21.86
CA LYS A 229 11.58 0.47 21.46
C LYS A 229 11.58 1.01 20.02
N TYR A 230 10.48 0.81 19.27
CA TYR A 230 10.41 1.11 17.85
C TYR A 230 9.77 2.47 17.60
N ASN A 231 10.30 3.24 16.66
CA ASN A 231 9.61 4.42 16.14
C ASN A 231 8.59 3.94 15.09
N GLU A 232 7.33 3.91 15.49
CA GLU A 232 6.23 3.35 14.68
C GLU A 232 5.99 4.15 13.41
N ASN A 233 5.92 5.48 13.51
CA ASN A 233 5.51 6.38 12.44
C ASN A 233 6.69 7.22 11.91
N ALA A 234 7.66 6.55 11.30
CA ALA A 234 8.93 7.17 10.91
C ALA A 234 8.94 7.84 9.53
N SER A 235 7.84 7.81 8.74
CA SER A 235 7.83 8.31 7.37
C SER A 235 8.20 9.78 7.26
N LEU A 236 7.63 10.63 8.12
CA LEU A 236 7.96 12.06 8.17
C LEU A 236 9.43 12.29 8.57
N ASN A 237 9.97 11.47 9.49
CA ASN A 237 11.37 11.57 9.90
C ASN A 237 12.30 11.24 8.72
N VAL A 238 12.00 10.16 7.99
CA VAL A 238 12.76 9.80 6.78
C VAL A 238 12.70 10.91 5.73
N ALA A 239 11.51 11.45 5.44
CA ALA A 239 11.35 12.53 4.47
C ALA A 239 12.17 13.78 4.82
N LYS A 240 12.27 14.12 6.12
CA LYS A 240 13.03 15.29 6.59
C LYS A 240 14.52 15.05 6.72
N ASN A 241 14.92 13.87 7.21
CA ASN A 241 16.29 13.61 7.65
C ASN A 241 17.16 12.88 6.62
N VAL A 242 16.54 12.26 5.59
CA VAL A 242 17.24 11.51 4.54
C VAL A 242 17.06 12.20 3.19
N PRO A 243 18.07 12.98 2.73
CA PRO A 243 17.98 13.69 1.45
C PRO A 243 17.85 12.77 0.25
N GLY A 244 17.13 13.24 -0.76
CA GLY A 244 17.05 12.65 -2.08
C GLY A 244 15.75 12.00 -2.45
N PHE A 245 14.77 11.95 -1.56
CA PHE A 245 13.39 11.66 -1.91
C PHE A 245 12.74 12.91 -2.53
N ASP A 246 11.97 12.70 -3.59
CA ASP A 246 11.12 13.71 -4.21
C ASP A 246 9.69 13.62 -3.67
N ILE A 247 9.23 12.37 -3.43
CA ILE A 247 7.89 12.03 -2.96
C ILE A 247 8.02 10.96 -1.88
N VAL A 248 7.24 11.06 -0.81
CA VAL A 248 7.02 10.01 0.18
C VAL A 248 5.53 9.73 0.27
N LEU A 249 5.15 8.56 -0.22
CA LEU A 249 3.82 7.98 -0.11
C LEU A 249 3.74 7.25 1.23
N MET A 250 2.69 7.54 2.02
CA MET A 250 2.56 7.07 3.41
C MET A 250 1.27 6.26 3.58
N GLY A 251 1.15 5.58 4.71
CA GLY A 251 -0.05 4.85 5.15
C GLY A 251 0.07 4.46 6.60
N HIS A 252 -0.66 3.43 7.06
CA HIS A 252 -0.62 2.87 8.40
C HIS A 252 -1.40 3.65 9.46
N ASP A 253 -1.25 4.97 9.56
CA ASP A 253 -1.97 5.77 10.57
C ASP A 253 -3.33 6.29 10.07
N HIS A 254 -3.74 5.87 8.86
CA HIS A 254 -4.99 6.22 8.22
C HIS A 254 -5.23 7.73 8.11
N ALA A 255 -4.16 8.52 8.10
CA ALA A 255 -4.26 9.97 8.01
C ALA A 255 -4.70 10.43 6.62
N ARG A 256 -5.31 11.60 6.55
CA ARG A 256 -5.54 12.33 5.31
C ARG A 256 -4.55 13.47 5.24
N GLU A 257 -3.46 13.29 4.53
CA GLU A 257 -2.39 14.27 4.49
C GLU A 257 -1.89 14.49 3.06
N CYS A 258 -1.67 15.73 2.69
CA CYS A 258 -0.99 16.09 1.45
C CYS A 258 -0.31 17.44 1.63
N LYS A 259 1.01 17.44 1.80
CA LYS A 259 1.80 18.67 1.99
C LYS A 259 3.23 18.51 1.53
N LYS A 260 3.94 19.62 1.38
CA LYS A 260 5.39 19.62 1.16
C LYS A 260 6.14 19.93 2.45
N VAL A 261 7.23 19.21 2.65
CA VAL A 261 8.16 19.42 3.76
C VAL A 261 9.57 19.70 3.22
N MET A 262 10.36 20.46 3.99
CA MET A 262 11.76 20.66 3.66
C MET A 262 12.62 19.61 4.34
N ASN A 263 13.54 18.99 3.59
CA ASN A 263 14.53 18.09 4.17
C ASN A 263 15.77 18.87 4.68
N VAL A 264 16.68 18.14 5.34
CA VAL A 264 17.92 18.72 5.90
C VAL A 264 18.89 19.27 4.84
N ALA A 265 18.71 18.94 3.55
CA ALA A 265 19.49 19.49 2.43
C ALA A 265 18.84 20.73 1.82
N GLY A 266 17.63 21.11 2.27
CA GLY A 266 16.88 22.24 1.72
C GLY A 266 16.03 21.88 0.50
N ASP A 267 15.84 20.60 0.18
CA ASP A 267 14.96 20.15 -0.90
C ASP A 267 13.52 20.01 -0.40
N SER A 268 12.58 20.30 -1.30
CA SER A 268 11.15 20.14 -1.03
C SER A 268 10.71 18.71 -1.36
N VAL A 269 10.14 17.99 -0.39
CA VAL A 269 9.62 16.63 -0.52
C VAL A 269 8.09 16.68 -0.40
N LEU A 270 7.36 16.10 -1.36
CA LEU A 270 5.92 15.89 -1.21
C LEU A 270 5.70 14.69 -0.28
N ILE A 271 4.89 14.87 0.77
CA ILE A 271 4.37 13.77 1.58
C ILE A 271 2.87 13.68 1.40
N ILE A 272 2.34 12.45 1.25
CA ILE A 272 0.92 12.21 0.99
C ILE A 272 0.49 10.88 1.60
N ASP A 273 -0.73 10.84 2.17
CA ASP A 273 -1.35 9.70 2.83
C ASP A 273 -2.85 9.66 2.49
N PRO A 274 -3.36 8.60 1.85
CA PRO A 274 -4.74 8.56 1.34
C PRO A 274 -5.76 8.04 2.36
N ALA A 275 -5.44 8.00 3.64
CA ALA A 275 -6.27 7.35 4.64
C ALA A 275 -6.48 5.84 4.38
N SER A 276 -7.69 5.30 4.54
CA SER A 276 -7.93 3.87 4.47
C SER A 276 -9.21 3.48 3.71
N ASN A 277 -9.43 2.16 3.59
CA ASN A 277 -10.65 1.54 3.06
C ASN A 277 -10.95 1.86 1.58
N GLY A 278 -9.95 2.32 0.83
CA GLY A 278 -10.09 2.65 -0.59
C GLY A 278 -11.06 3.79 -0.89
N ILE A 279 -11.38 4.63 0.12
CA ILE A 279 -12.27 5.78 0.00
C ILE A 279 -11.60 6.93 -0.74
N VAL A 280 -10.30 7.08 -0.49
CA VAL A 280 -9.42 8.09 -1.07
C VAL A 280 -8.23 7.40 -1.69
N LEU A 281 -7.63 8.01 -2.69
CA LEU A 281 -6.33 7.61 -3.24
C LEU A 281 -5.41 8.84 -3.30
N SER A 282 -4.09 8.57 -3.25
CA SER A 282 -3.09 9.60 -3.54
C SER A 282 -2.96 9.77 -5.06
N ASN A 283 -3.11 11.00 -5.52
CA ASN A 283 -3.03 11.38 -6.92
C ASN A 283 -1.92 12.42 -7.10
N VAL A 284 -0.84 12.04 -7.77
CA VAL A 284 0.33 12.91 -7.92
C VAL A 284 0.66 13.14 -9.38
N ASP A 285 0.67 14.40 -9.77
CA ASP A 285 1.15 14.87 -11.07
C ASP A 285 2.61 15.27 -10.98
N VAL A 286 3.45 14.69 -11.84
CA VAL A 286 4.86 15.04 -11.96
C VAL A 286 5.14 15.53 -13.36
N THR A 287 5.66 16.76 -13.48
CA THR A 287 6.13 17.33 -14.75
C THR A 287 7.65 17.53 -14.69
N LEU A 288 8.36 16.85 -15.56
CA LEU A 288 9.81 16.92 -15.67
C LEU A 288 10.19 17.65 -16.95
N LYS A 289 11.06 18.68 -16.85
CA LYS A 289 11.66 19.31 -18.02
C LYS A 289 13.07 18.75 -18.21
N LEU A 290 13.30 18.15 -19.37
CA LEU A 290 14.58 17.56 -19.72
C LEU A 290 15.27 18.42 -20.81
N LYS A 291 16.60 18.51 -20.72
CA LYS A 291 17.45 19.07 -21.76
C LYS A 291 18.60 18.10 -22.00
N ASP A 292 18.75 17.68 -23.25
CA ASP A 292 19.76 16.66 -23.63
C ASP A 292 19.70 15.39 -22.79
N GLY A 293 18.47 14.92 -22.51
CA GLY A 293 18.21 13.72 -21.71
C GLY A 293 18.42 13.88 -20.19
N LYS A 294 18.74 15.08 -19.69
CA LYS A 294 18.94 15.36 -18.26
C LYS A 294 17.82 16.20 -17.69
N VAL A 295 17.28 15.80 -16.54
CA VAL A 295 16.27 16.57 -15.83
C VAL A 295 16.84 17.90 -15.36
N GLN A 296 16.17 18.99 -15.75
CA GLN A 296 16.50 20.37 -15.37
C GLN A 296 15.62 20.89 -14.26
N SER A 297 14.36 20.48 -14.25
CA SER A 297 13.40 20.85 -13.20
C SER A 297 12.32 19.80 -13.03
N LYS A 298 11.78 19.74 -11.81
CA LYS A 298 10.65 18.90 -11.42
C LYS A 298 9.56 19.80 -10.84
N ASP A 299 8.32 19.65 -11.33
CA ASP A 299 7.11 20.21 -10.71
C ASP A 299 6.26 19.04 -10.24
N ILE A 300 6.05 18.94 -8.93
CA ILE A 300 5.37 17.81 -8.26
C ILE A 300 4.17 18.40 -7.51
N LYS A 301 2.98 17.89 -7.82
CA LYS A 301 1.71 18.28 -7.21
C LYS A 301 0.95 17.05 -6.76
N GLY A 302 0.60 17.00 -5.49
CA GLY A 302 -0.24 15.95 -4.91
C GLY A 302 -1.63 16.47 -4.62
N GLU A 303 -2.60 15.58 -4.70
CA GLU A 303 -3.95 15.77 -4.19
C GLU A 303 -4.52 14.46 -3.68
N LEU A 304 -5.46 14.54 -2.74
CA LEU A 304 -6.26 13.41 -2.28
C LEU A 304 -7.55 13.36 -3.10
N THR A 305 -7.80 12.23 -3.77
CA THR A 305 -8.93 12.06 -4.68
C THR A 305 -9.93 11.08 -4.11
N GLU A 306 -11.20 11.52 -3.94
CA GLU A 306 -12.31 10.67 -3.49
C GLU A 306 -12.69 9.68 -4.60
N THR A 307 -12.68 8.38 -4.30
CA THR A 307 -12.89 7.32 -5.29
C THR A 307 -14.37 7.17 -5.69
N GLU A 308 -15.30 7.54 -4.81
CA GLU A 308 -16.75 7.51 -5.05
C GLU A 308 -17.17 8.31 -6.29
N ALA A 309 -16.48 9.43 -6.56
CA ALA A 309 -16.77 10.31 -7.69
C ALA A 309 -16.55 9.66 -9.07
N TYR A 310 -15.84 8.53 -9.14
CA TYR A 310 -15.49 7.87 -10.41
C TYR A 310 -16.39 6.69 -10.75
N GLY A 311 -17.35 6.36 -9.90
CA GLY A 311 -18.26 5.25 -10.12
C GLY A 311 -17.58 3.88 -9.91
N ILE A 312 -18.24 2.83 -10.38
CA ILE A 312 -17.82 1.43 -10.23
C ILE A 312 -17.38 0.90 -11.59
N SER A 313 -16.20 0.32 -11.71
CA SER A 313 -15.74 -0.30 -12.96
C SER A 313 -16.54 -1.55 -13.28
N GLU A 314 -17.27 -1.52 -14.40
CA GLU A 314 -18.03 -2.67 -14.89
C GLU A 314 -17.11 -3.84 -15.27
N ASP A 315 -15.95 -3.55 -15.88
CA ASP A 315 -14.98 -4.57 -16.26
C ASP A 315 -14.43 -5.31 -15.04
N PHE A 316 -14.09 -4.57 -13.98
CA PHE A 316 -13.64 -5.15 -12.73
C PHE A 316 -14.72 -6.04 -12.11
N MET A 317 -15.94 -5.53 -11.98
CA MET A 317 -17.05 -6.28 -11.40
C MET A 317 -17.40 -7.52 -12.21
N LYS A 318 -17.41 -7.42 -13.52
CA LYS A 318 -17.64 -8.57 -14.43
C LYS A 318 -16.53 -9.63 -14.30
N ARG A 319 -15.28 -9.19 -14.24
CA ARG A 319 -14.13 -10.11 -14.14
C ARG A 319 -14.15 -10.91 -12.84
N PHE A 320 -14.53 -10.28 -11.74
CA PHE A 320 -14.48 -10.86 -10.39
C PHE A 320 -15.86 -11.20 -9.78
N ALA A 321 -16.91 -11.25 -10.61
CA ALA A 321 -18.27 -11.62 -10.18
C ALA A 321 -18.34 -13.00 -9.51
N PRO A 322 -17.68 -14.07 -10.02
CA PRO A 322 -17.74 -15.39 -9.39
C PRO A 322 -17.19 -15.40 -7.97
N GLN A 323 -16.11 -14.63 -7.73
CA GLN A 323 -15.49 -14.53 -6.42
C GLN A 323 -16.35 -13.72 -5.44
N TYR A 324 -16.99 -12.64 -5.92
CA TYR A 324 -17.97 -11.87 -5.16
C TYR A 324 -19.13 -12.77 -4.69
N GLU A 325 -19.73 -13.53 -5.61
CA GLU A 325 -20.83 -14.44 -5.29
C GLU A 325 -20.41 -15.54 -4.29
N THR A 326 -19.18 -16.03 -4.40
CA THR A 326 -18.61 -17.03 -3.48
C THR A 326 -18.53 -16.48 -2.07
N VAL A 327 -18.00 -15.27 -1.91
CA VAL A 327 -17.91 -14.61 -0.59
C VAL A 327 -19.32 -14.29 -0.06
N GLN A 328 -20.23 -13.84 -0.92
CA GLN A 328 -21.62 -13.59 -0.53
C GLN A 328 -22.31 -14.84 0.03
N LYS A 329 -22.12 -16.00 -0.61
CA LYS A 329 -22.62 -17.29 -0.11
C LYS A 329 -21.99 -17.67 1.22
N PHE A 330 -20.68 -17.47 1.35
CA PHE A 330 -19.93 -17.75 2.58
C PHE A 330 -20.46 -16.93 3.76
N VAL A 331 -20.57 -15.61 3.63
CA VAL A 331 -21.04 -14.72 4.72
C VAL A 331 -22.53 -14.86 5.02
N SER A 332 -23.33 -15.40 4.09
CA SER A 332 -24.76 -15.62 4.26
C SER A 332 -25.12 -16.95 4.91
N LYS A 333 -24.11 -17.82 5.16
CA LYS A 333 -24.36 -19.12 5.80
C LYS A 333 -24.80 -18.93 7.25
N LYS A 334 -25.97 -19.47 7.59
CA LYS A 334 -26.44 -19.51 8.97
C LYS A 334 -25.57 -20.44 9.81
N ILE A 335 -25.06 -19.95 10.94
CA ILE A 335 -24.25 -20.72 11.90
C ILE A 335 -24.93 -20.90 13.26
N GLY A 336 -25.97 -20.14 13.56
CA GLY A 336 -26.68 -20.22 14.83
C GLY A 336 -27.93 -19.33 14.88
N THR A 337 -28.50 -19.22 16.06
CA THR A 337 -29.63 -18.32 16.33
C THR A 337 -29.54 -17.81 17.76
N PHE A 338 -29.62 -16.49 17.94
CA PHE A 338 -29.86 -15.90 19.25
C PHE A 338 -31.36 -15.90 19.55
N THR A 339 -31.74 -16.52 20.68
CA THR A 339 -33.15 -16.57 21.12
C THR A 339 -33.62 -15.26 21.76
N GLU A 340 -32.64 -14.45 22.21
CA GLU A 340 -32.85 -13.14 22.85
C GLU A 340 -31.77 -12.16 22.36
N SER A 341 -32.09 -10.85 22.41
CA SER A 341 -31.06 -9.82 22.19
C SER A 341 -30.15 -9.70 23.41
N ILE A 342 -28.86 -9.51 23.20
CA ILE A 342 -27.88 -9.25 24.25
C ILE A 342 -27.08 -7.99 23.91
N SER A 343 -26.71 -7.20 24.94
CA SER A 343 -25.98 -5.96 24.74
C SER A 343 -24.83 -5.78 25.72
N THR A 344 -23.94 -4.87 25.40
CA THR A 344 -22.80 -4.49 26.29
C THR A 344 -23.23 -3.63 27.45
N HIS A 345 -24.34 -2.90 27.35
CA HIS A 345 -24.79 -1.92 28.36
C HIS A 345 -24.85 -2.48 29.79
N PRO A 346 -25.40 -3.70 30.08
CA PRO A 346 -25.38 -4.23 31.43
C PRO A 346 -23.98 -4.44 32.02
N ALA A 347 -22.95 -4.70 31.19
CA ALA A 347 -21.60 -4.97 31.64
C ALA A 347 -20.94 -3.79 32.39
N PHE A 348 -21.45 -2.58 32.23
CA PHE A 348 -20.97 -1.41 32.94
C PHE A 348 -21.51 -1.32 34.38
N PHE A 349 -22.50 -2.14 34.71
CA PHE A 349 -23.23 -2.07 35.99
C PHE A 349 -23.26 -3.43 36.69
N GLY A 350 -22.90 -4.53 36.07
CA GLY A 350 -22.94 -5.87 36.62
C GLY A 350 -22.82 -6.99 35.59
N PRO A 351 -23.35 -8.20 35.87
CA PRO A 351 -23.28 -9.33 34.94
C PRO A 351 -23.94 -9.01 33.59
N SER A 352 -23.33 -9.51 32.52
CA SER A 352 -23.76 -9.25 31.15
C SER A 352 -23.66 -10.50 30.31
N ALA A 353 -24.79 -10.96 29.72
CA ALA A 353 -24.79 -12.08 28.80
C ALA A 353 -23.89 -11.84 27.56
N PHE A 354 -23.64 -10.59 27.17
CA PHE A 354 -22.72 -10.26 26.08
C PHE A 354 -21.26 -10.59 26.47
N ILE A 355 -20.85 -10.18 27.66
CA ILE A 355 -19.49 -10.45 28.16
C ILE A 355 -19.32 -11.93 28.52
N ASP A 356 -20.35 -12.56 29.09
CA ASP A 356 -20.34 -14.00 29.37
C ASP A 356 -20.17 -14.83 28.09
N LEU A 357 -20.81 -14.40 26.97
CA LEU A 357 -20.57 -15.02 25.65
C LEU A 357 -19.11 -14.91 25.22
N ILE A 358 -18.50 -13.71 25.37
CA ILE A 358 -17.09 -13.51 25.01
C ILE A 358 -16.21 -14.39 25.86
N HIS A 359 -16.40 -14.43 27.19
CA HIS A 359 -15.64 -15.30 28.08
C HIS A 359 -15.77 -16.77 27.70
N THR A 360 -17.01 -17.24 27.44
CA THR A 360 -17.26 -18.63 27.03
C THR A 360 -16.49 -18.96 25.75
N LEU A 361 -16.59 -18.11 24.72
CA LEU A 361 -15.88 -18.33 23.45
C LEU A 361 -14.34 -18.32 23.64
N GLN A 362 -13.82 -17.39 24.43
CA GLN A 362 -12.38 -17.34 24.69
C GLN A 362 -11.89 -18.61 25.40
N LEU A 363 -12.59 -19.07 26.44
CA LEU A 363 -12.23 -20.26 27.18
C LEU A 363 -12.34 -21.52 26.32
N ASP A 364 -13.41 -21.66 25.55
CA ASP A 364 -13.64 -22.83 24.67
C ASP A 364 -12.60 -22.92 23.54
N ILE A 365 -12.26 -21.77 22.92
CA ILE A 365 -11.31 -21.76 21.79
C ILE A 365 -9.88 -21.96 22.25
N THR A 366 -9.49 -21.36 23.39
CA THR A 366 -8.10 -21.37 23.85
C THR A 366 -7.78 -22.52 24.79
N GLY A 367 -8.79 -23.11 25.46
CA GLY A 367 -8.60 -24.06 26.55
C GLY A 367 -7.96 -23.43 27.81
N ALA A 368 -8.00 -22.10 27.93
CA ALA A 368 -7.46 -21.38 29.08
C ALA A 368 -8.35 -21.55 30.33
N ASP A 369 -7.75 -21.42 31.51
CA ASP A 369 -8.48 -21.51 32.79
C ASP A 369 -9.15 -20.18 33.18
N ILE A 370 -8.67 -19.06 32.62
CA ILE A 370 -9.13 -17.70 32.97
C ILE A 370 -9.27 -16.87 31.70
N SER A 371 -10.34 -16.10 31.60
CA SER A 371 -10.60 -15.13 30.54
C SER A 371 -10.81 -13.72 31.10
N PHE A 372 -10.23 -12.74 30.42
CA PHE A 372 -10.44 -11.33 30.69
C PHE A 372 -11.03 -10.66 29.46
N ALA A 373 -12.12 -9.91 29.64
CA ALA A 373 -12.73 -9.11 28.59
C ALA A 373 -13.31 -7.81 29.19
N ALA A 374 -13.34 -6.77 28.39
CA ALA A 374 -14.00 -5.51 28.71
C ALA A 374 -14.96 -5.13 27.58
N PRO A 375 -16.09 -4.49 27.86
CA PRO A 375 -16.96 -3.93 26.84
C PRO A 375 -16.25 -2.74 26.17
N LEU A 376 -15.92 -2.87 24.89
CA LEU A 376 -15.26 -1.80 24.13
C LEU A 376 -16.24 -0.71 23.67
N SER A 377 -17.54 -1.03 23.66
CA SER A 377 -18.61 -0.10 23.29
C SER A 377 -19.74 -0.15 24.33
N PHE A 378 -20.30 1.02 24.63
CA PHE A 378 -21.43 1.12 25.57
C PHE A 378 -22.73 0.57 24.98
N ASP A 379 -22.97 0.75 23.68
CA ASP A 379 -24.24 0.47 23.01
C ASP A 379 -24.15 -0.65 21.96
N ALA A 380 -23.15 -1.55 22.04
CA ALA A 380 -23.12 -2.70 21.14
C ALA A 380 -24.24 -3.69 21.51
N GLU A 381 -24.96 -4.17 20.49
CA GLU A 381 -26.08 -5.11 20.63
C GLU A 381 -25.98 -6.21 19.58
N ILE A 382 -26.19 -7.47 20.02
CA ILE A 382 -26.50 -8.59 19.14
C ILE A 382 -28.00 -8.82 19.26
N LYS A 383 -28.74 -8.58 18.18
CA LYS A 383 -30.17 -8.74 18.15
C LYS A 383 -30.59 -10.21 18.11
N LYS A 384 -31.75 -10.54 18.72
CA LYS A 384 -32.41 -11.80 18.52
C LYS A 384 -32.59 -12.09 17.03
N GLY A 385 -32.22 -13.31 16.59
CA GLY A 385 -32.34 -13.71 15.20
C GLY A 385 -31.21 -14.66 14.75
N ASP A 386 -31.16 -14.91 13.48
CA ASP A 386 -30.17 -15.79 12.89
C ASP A 386 -28.77 -15.15 12.91
N VAL A 387 -27.81 -15.94 13.33
CA VAL A 387 -26.37 -15.62 13.26
C VAL A 387 -25.84 -16.19 11.96
N LEU A 388 -25.24 -15.35 11.17
CA LEU A 388 -24.65 -15.76 9.92
C LEU A 388 -23.12 -15.89 10.09
N SER A 389 -22.48 -16.56 9.13
CA SER A 389 -21.03 -16.74 9.07
C SER A 389 -20.31 -15.42 8.74
N LEU A 390 -20.74 -14.33 9.36
CA LEU A 390 -20.11 -13.02 9.30
C LEU A 390 -19.00 -12.99 10.34
N ILE A 391 -17.79 -12.96 9.88
CA ILE A 391 -16.64 -12.78 10.77
C ILE A 391 -16.58 -11.30 11.08
N HIS A 392 -16.86 -10.94 12.34
CA HIS A 392 -16.44 -9.66 12.88
C HIS A 392 -14.92 -9.69 13.01
N ILE A 393 -14.25 -9.24 11.98
CA ILE A 393 -12.91 -8.75 12.14
C ILE A 393 -13.13 -7.32 12.62
N SER A 394 -12.89 -7.09 13.91
CA SER A 394 -12.81 -5.73 14.43
C SER A 394 -11.72 -5.02 13.65
N GLU A 395 -12.02 -3.86 13.08
CA GLU A 395 -10.98 -2.99 12.59
C GLU A 395 -10.00 -2.74 13.73
N PRO A 396 -8.71 -2.92 13.51
CA PRO A 396 -7.72 -2.51 14.51
C PRO A 396 -7.84 -0.99 14.65
N THR A 397 -8.09 -0.58 15.86
CA THR A 397 -8.04 0.82 16.28
C THR A 397 -6.62 1.26 16.50
#